data_4a5e3bc471d3a4981cab5033bd60147b
#
_entry.id   4a5e3bc471d3a4981cab5033bd60147b
#
_cell.length_a   1.000
_cell.length_b   1.000
_cell.length_c   1.000
_cell.angle_alpha   90.00
_cell.angle_beta   90.00
_cell.angle_gamma   90.00
#
_symmetry.space_group_name_H-M   'P 1'
#
loop_
_entity.id
_entity.type
_entity.pdbx_description
1 polymer ?
#
loop_
_entity_poly.entity_id
_entity_poly.type
_entity_poly.pdbx_seq_one_letter_code
_entity_poly.pdbx_strand_id
1 'polypeptide(L)'
;MPKQVLVVDNESGSRRNIAFLLREQGYEVDEADDGLTALNLVDKRTFDLLICDVVMPRLSAFEVVRRLESSHASTSVILITGHPDLLDEKGLGHLPCFTKPFNLYDLLRRVKQVLGE
;
A
#
# COMPACT_ATOMS: atom_id res chain seq x y z
N MET A 1 11.32 -13.87 10.98
CA MET A 1 11.35 -12.39 10.75
C MET A 1 9.95 -11.91 10.45
N PRO A 2 9.47 -10.84 11.11
CA PRO A 2 8.18 -10.26 10.76
C PRO A 2 8.20 -9.72 9.34
N LYS A 3 7.04 -9.79 8.67
CA LYS A 3 6.88 -9.16 7.36
C LYS A 3 6.87 -7.65 7.50
N GLN A 4 7.45 -6.96 6.54
CA GLN A 4 7.59 -5.52 6.50
C GLN A 4 6.54 -4.94 5.56
N VAL A 5 5.70 -4.03 6.08
CA VAL A 5 4.59 -3.43 5.32
C VAL A 5 4.75 -1.92 5.31
N LEU A 6 4.53 -1.31 4.15
CA LEU A 6 4.45 0.15 4.03
C LEU A 6 3.02 0.53 3.70
N VAL A 7 2.43 1.40 4.52
CA VAL A 7 1.07 1.92 4.30
C VAL A 7 1.16 3.39 3.89
N VAL A 8 0.66 3.69 2.71
CA VAL A 8 0.71 5.04 2.13
C VAL A 8 -0.70 5.56 1.92
N ASP A 9 -1.07 6.61 2.64
CA ASP A 9 -2.39 7.21 2.55
C ASP A 9 -2.30 8.61 3.16
N ASN A 10 -2.77 9.63 2.45
CA ASN A 10 -2.74 10.99 2.96
C ASN A 10 -3.84 11.27 4.00
N GLU A 11 -4.84 10.39 4.11
CA GLU A 11 -5.83 10.47 5.19
C GLU A 11 -5.27 9.80 6.44
N SER A 12 -4.94 10.59 7.46
CA SER A 12 -4.27 10.07 8.65
C SER A 12 -5.13 9.03 9.39
N GLY A 13 -6.45 9.22 9.46
CA GLY A 13 -7.34 8.27 10.11
C GLY A 13 -7.33 6.90 9.45
N SER A 14 -7.50 6.87 8.14
CA SER A 14 -7.45 5.63 7.35
C SER A 14 -6.08 4.95 7.48
N ARG A 15 -5.01 5.71 7.29
CA ARG A 15 -3.65 5.20 7.37
C ARG A 15 -3.36 4.57 8.73
N ARG A 16 -3.69 5.29 9.81
CA ARG A 16 -3.42 4.81 11.18
C ARG A 16 -4.24 3.58 11.53
N ASN A 17 -5.49 3.53 11.10
CA ASN A 17 -6.34 2.36 11.37
C ASN A 17 -5.80 1.11 10.70
N ILE A 18 -5.36 1.22 9.46
CA ILE A 18 -4.74 0.11 8.74
C ILE A 18 -3.46 -0.31 9.45
N ALA A 19 -2.58 0.65 9.75
CA ALA A 19 -1.30 0.36 10.40
C ALA A 19 -1.49 -0.29 11.76
N PHE A 20 -2.44 0.21 12.56
CA PHE A 20 -2.75 -0.35 13.87
C PHE A 20 -3.16 -1.82 13.77
N LEU A 21 -4.11 -2.10 12.87
CA LEU A 21 -4.58 -3.48 12.68
C LEU A 21 -3.44 -4.43 12.29
N LEU A 22 -2.59 -3.99 11.37
CA LEU A 22 -1.48 -4.83 10.90
C LEU A 22 -0.43 -5.04 11.99
N ARG A 23 -0.13 -4.01 12.78
CA ARG A 23 0.79 -4.14 13.92
C ARG A 23 0.26 -5.12 14.95
N GLU A 24 -1.05 -5.13 15.17
CA GLU A 24 -1.70 -6.08 16.07
C GLU A 24 -1.50 -7.52 15.61
N GLN A 25 -1.32 -7.74 14.32
CA GLN A 25 -1.09 -9.07 13.74
C GLN A 25 0.40 -9.45 13.73
N GLY A 26 1.27 -8.60 14.25
CA GLY A 26 2.70 -8.89 14.33
C GLY A 26 3.52 -8.40 13.15
N TYR A 27 2.93 -7.67 12.21
CA TYR A 27 3.69 -7.07 11.10
C TYR A 27 4.43 -5.84 11.57
N GLU A 28 5.58 -5.58 10.96
CA GLU A 28 6.29 -4.31 11.12
C GLU A 28 5.78 -3.35 10.06
N VAL A 29 5.28 -2.19 10.49
CA VAL A 29 4.58 -1.27 9.60
C VAL A 29 5.21 0.11 9.65
N ASP A 30 5.57 0.63 8.49
CA ASP A 30 5.91 2.03 8.32
C ASP A 30 4.75 2.74 7.62
N GLU A 31 4.63 4.03 7.86
CA GLU A 31 3.57 4.86 7.31
C GLU A 31 4.16 6.01 6.51
N ALA A 32 3.50 6.37 5.44
CA ALA A 32 3.83 7.55 4.65
C ALA A 32 2.52 8.26 4.28
N ASP A 33 2.53 9.59 4.29
CA ASP A 33 1.35 10.39 3.99
C ASP A 33 1.34 10.94 2.56
N ASP A 34 2.40 10.72 1.80
CA ASP A 34 2.45 11.11 0.39
C ASP A 34 3.38 10.19 -0.41
N GLY A 35 3.32 10.34 -1.73
CA GLY A 35 4.10 9.49 -2.63
C GLY A 35 5.60 9.72 -2.56
N LEU A 36 6.04 10.95 -2.29
CA LEU A 36 7.47 11.25 -2.23
C LEU A 36 8.12 10.59 -1.01
N THR A 37 7.46 10.65 0.14
CA THR A 37 7.92 9.96 1.35
C THR A 37 7.94 8.44 1.12
N ALA A 38 6.91 7.91 0.48
CA ALA A 38 6.86 6.49 0.14
C ALA A 38 8.02 6.08 -0.75
N LEU A 39 8.30 6.87 -1.78
CA LEU A 39 9.40 6.60 -2.71
C LEU A 39 10.74 6.58 -1.99
N ASN A 40 10.97 7.54 -1.10
CA ASN A 40 12.19 7.59 -0.30
C ASN A 40 12.35 6.33 0.57
N LEU A 41 11.27 5.85 1.15
CA LEU A 41 11.30 4.64 1.98
C LEU A 41 11.58 3.39 1.16
N VAL A 42 10.94 3.23 -0.01
CA VAL A 42 11.17 2.05 -0.85
C VAL A 42 12.57 2.04 -1.45
N ASP A 43 13.19 3.19 -1.62
CA ASP A 43 14.58 3.27 -2.08
C ASP A 43 15.58 2.85 -0.99
N LYS A 44 15.22 3.02 0.28
CA LYS A 44 16.10 2.72 1.41
C LYS A 44 15.93 1.31 1.96
N ARG A 45 14.74 0.73 1.83
CA ARG A 45 14.41 -0.56 2.45
C ARG A 45 13.56 -1.39 1.52
N THR A 46 13.65 -2.72 1.69
CA THR A 46 12.78 -3.66 1.00
C THR A 46 11.56 -3.95 1.88
N PHE A 47 10.38 -3.80 1.30
CA PHE A 47 9.11 -4.15 1.96
C PHE A 47 8.54 -5.41 1.32
N ASP A 48 7.83 -6.20 2.12
CA ASP A 48 7.12 -7.37 1.63
C ASP A 48 5.80 -6.99 0.97
N LEU A 49 5.20 -5.89 1.43
CA LEU A 49 3.91 -5.41 0.95
C LEU A 49 3.85 -3.89 0.98
N LEU A 50 3.31 -3.32 -0.09
CA LEU A 50 2.92 -1.91 -0.16
C LEU A 50 1.40 -1.84 -0.21
N ILE A 51 0.78 -1.09 0.72
CA ILE A 51 -0.62 -0.72 0.64
C ILE A 51 -0.65 0.77 0.34
N CYS A 52 -1.22 1.15 -0.79
CA CYS A 52 -1.07 2.52 -1.30
C CYS A 52 -2.39 3.07 -1.82
N ASP A 53 -2.76 4.26 -1.35
CA ASP A 53 -3.87 5.01 -1.92
C ASP A 53 -3.49 5.46 -3.33
N VAL A 54 -4.44 5.36 -4.26
CA VAL A 54 -4.22 5.74 -5.65
C VAL A 54 -4.12 7.25 -5.80
N VAL A 55 -4.91 8.00 -5.03
CA VAL A 55 -4.95 9.47 -5.12
C VAL A 55 -4.16 10.06 -3.96
N MET A 56 -2.97 10.57 -4.27
CA MET A 56 -2.07 11.16 -3.29
C MET A 56 -1.46 12.45 -3.80
N PRO A 57 -1.12 13.39 -2.90
CA PRO A 57 -0.36 14.57 -3.30
C PRO A 57 1.09 14.23 -3.63
N ARG A 58 1.71 15.12 -4.35
CA ARG A 58 3.15 15.20 -4.67
C ARG A 58 3.62 14.18 -5.69
N LEU A 59 3.43 12.88 -5.44
CA LEU A 59 3.87 11.84 -6.36
C LEU A 59 2.78 10.80 -6.45
N SER A 60 2.47 10.35 -7.66
CA SER A 60 1.35 9.41 -7.87
C SER A 60 1.68 8.00 -7.42
N ALA A 61 0.65 7.23 -7.09
CA ALA A 61 0.79 5.81 -6.78
C ALA A 61 1.46 5.05 -7.93
N PHE A 62 1.16 5.42 -9.17
CA PHE A 62 1.75 4.80 -10.35
C PHE A 62 3.28 4.88 -10.34
N GLU A 63 3.83 6.04 -9.96
CA GLU A 63 5.28 6.22 -9.92
C GLU A 63 5.92 5.39 -8.82
N VAL A 64 5.27 5.29 -7.65
CA VAL A 64 5.76 4.45 -6.55
C VAL A 64 5.76 2.97 -6.98
N VAL A 65 4.66 2.52 -7.58
CA VAL A 65 4.52 1.14 -8.06
C VAL A 65 5.57 0.82 -9.13
N ARG A 66 5.77 1.73 -10.08
CA ARG A 66 6.79 1.55 -11.11
C ARG A 66 8.19 1.40 -10.51
N ARG A 67 8.52 2.20 -9.52
CA ARG A 67 9.81 2.10 -8.85
C ARG A 67 9.99 0.73 -8.19
N LEU A 68 8.94 0.22 -7.55
CA LEU A 68 8.97 -1.11 -6.93
C LEU A 68 9.17 -2.19 -7.99
N GLU A 69 8.43 -2.13 -9.10
CA GLU A 69 8.52 -3.13 -10.14
C GLU A 69 9.90 -3.20 -10.77
N SER A 70 10.59 -2.07 -10.86
CA SER A 70 11.93 -2.03 -11.45
C SER A 70 13.05 -2.41 -10.49
N SER A 71 12.85 -2.25 -9.17
CA SER A 71 13.93 -2.46 -8.19
C SER A 71 13.59 -3.45 -7.08
N HIS A 72 12.31 -3.71 -6.80
CA HIS A 72 11.87 -4.60 -5.71
C HIS A 72 10.70 -5.46 -6.18
N ALA A 73 10.95 -6.29 -7.21
CA ALA A 73 9.90 -7.09 -7.86
C ALA A 73 9.19 -8.06 -6.91
N SER A 74 9.82 -8.40 -5.77
CA SER A 74 9.24 -9.29 -4.78
C SER A 74 8.23 -8.61 -3.85
N THR A 75 8.11 -7.29 -3.91
CA THR A 75 7.13 -6.56 -3.08
C THR A 75 5.75 -6.69 -3.68
N SER A 76 4.79 -7.20 -2.89
CA SER A 76 3.39 -7.27 -3.30
C SER A 76 2.75 -5.89 -3.13
N VAL A 77 1.73 -5.60 -3.94
CA VAL A 77 1.04 -4.31 -3.91
C VAL A 77 -0.45 -4.53 -3.76
N ILE A 78 -1.07 -3.82 -2.82
CA ILE A 78 -2.52 -3.69 -2.69
C ILE A 78 -2.85 -2.21 -2.76
N LEU A 79 -3.77 -1.84 -3.64
CA LEU A 79 -4.20 -0.45 -3.76
C LEU A 79 -5.47 -0.20 -2.96
N ILE A 80 -5.64 1.03 -2.48
CA ILE A 80 -6.86 1.49 -1.85
C ILE A 80 -7.26 2.81 -2.51
N THR A 81 -8.54 3.04 -2.72
CA THR A 81 -8.99 4.29 -3.34
C THR A 81 -10.47 4.54 -3.12
N GLY A 82 -10.86 5.81 -3.03
CA GLY A 82 -12.26 6.23 -3.16
C GLY A 82 -12.68 6.41 -4.61
N HIS A 83 -11.76 6.25 -5.56
CA HIS A 83 -11.97 6.53 -6.99
C HIS A 83 -11.50 5.38 -7.87
N PRO A 84 -12.20 4.22 -7.83
CA PRO A 84 -11.74 3.04 -8.59
C PRO A 84 -11.77 3.24 -10.11
N ASP A 85 -12.55 4.20 -10.59
CA ASP A 85 -12.60 4.57 -12.00
C ASP A 85 -11.28 5.11 -12.54
N LEU A 86 -10.37 5.57 -11.66
CA LEU A 86 -9.07 6.10 -12.08
C LEU A 86 -8.00 5.04 -12.30
N LEU A 87 -8.25 3.80 -11.92
CA LEU A 87 -7.23 2.74 -11.95
C LEU A 87 -6.70 2.46 -13.35
N ASP A 88 -7.59 2.27 -14.32
CA ASP A 88 -7.18 1.99 -15.70
C ASP A 88 -6.47 3.17 -16.33
N GLU A 89 -6.97 4.37 -16.06
CA GLU A 89 -6.41 5.62 -16.55
C GLU A 89 -4.96 5.81 -16.06
N LYS A 90 -4.68 5.36 -14.84
CA LYS A 90 -3.35 5.49 -14.25
C LYS A 90 -2.46 4.25 -14.46
N GLY A 91 -2.92 3.26 -15.24
CA GLY A 91 -2.15 2.07 -15.51
C GLY A 91 -2.05 1.11 -14.33
N LEU A 92 -3.03 1.14 -13.42
CA LEU A 92 -3.00 0.36 -12.17
C LEU A 92 -4.08 -0.71 -12.09
N GLY A 93 -4.89 -0.87 -13.16
CA GLY A 93 -6.05 -1.77 -13.14
C GLY A 93 -5.74 -3.25 -12.97
N HIS A 94 -4.48 -3.64 -13.14
CA HIS A 94 -4.06 -5.03 -12.98
C HIS A 94 -3.75 -5.42 -11.53
N LEU A 95 -3.77 -4.47 -10.60
CA LEU A 95 -3.41 -4.71 -9.20
C LEU A 95 -4.65 -4.90 -8.32
N PRO A 96 -4.56 -5.69 -7.23
CA PRO A 96 -5.65 -5.78 -6.27
C PRO A 96 -5.97 -4.41 -5.69
N CYS A 97 -7.26 -4.09 -5.60
CA CYS A 97 -7.69 -2.79 -5.09
C CYS A 97 -8.91 -2.93 -4.19
N PHE A 98 -8.91 -2.17 -3.09
CA PHE A 98 -10.07 -2.04 -2.20
C PHE A 98 -10.63 -0.63 -2.34
N THR A 99 -11.93 -0.54 -2.61
CA THR A 99 -12.64 0.73 -2.74
C THR A 99 -13.05 1.25 -1.38
N LYS A 100 -12.71 2.49 -1.07
CA LYS A 100 -13.12 3.14 0.18
C LYS A 100 -14.60 3.54 0.14
N PRO A 101 -15.37 3.38 1.22
CA PRO A 101 -14.96 2.72 2.45
C PRO A 101 -14.96 1.20 2.30
N PHE A 102 -14.05 0.52 2.98
CA PHE A 102 -13.96 -0.95 2.95
C PHE A 102 -13.88 -1.48 4.37
N ASN A 103 -14.13 -2.78 4.51
CA ASN A 103 -14.01 -3.46 5.80
C ASN A 103 -12.53 -3.79 6.05
N LEU A 104 -11.99 -3.36 7.20
CA LEU A 104 -10.59 -3.59 7.54
C LEU A 104 -10.23 -5.07 7.62
N TYR A 105 -11.17 -5.91 8.05
CA TYR A 105 -10.91 -7.35 8.14
C TYR A 105 -10.85 -8.02 6.76
N ASP A 106 -11.57 -7.48 5.78
CA ASP A 106 -11.45 -7.93 4.39
C ASP A 106 -10.06 -7.60 3.85
N LEU A 107 -9.57 -6.39 4.15
CA LEU A 107 -8.20 -6.00 3.78
C LEU A 107 -7.19 -6.92 4.45
N LEU A 108 -7.35 -7.19 5.75
CA LEU A 108 -6.44 -8.07 6.49
C LEU A 108 -6.39 -9.46 5.88
N ARG A 109 -7.54 -10.03 5.49
CA ARG A 109 -7.56 -11.35 4.84
C ARG A 109 -6.75 -11.33 3.56
N ARG A 110 -6.87 -10.28 2.75
CA ARG A 110 -6.10 -10.16 1.52
C ARG A 110 -4.61 -10.02 1.80
N VAL A 111 -4.24 -9.24 2.81
CA VAL A 111 -2.85 -9.10 3.24
C VAL A 111 -2.27 -10.47 3.56
N LYS A 112 -2.97 -11.28 4.34
CA LYS A 112 -2.49 -12.61 4.68
C LYS A 112 -2.35 -13.51 3.47
N GLN A 113 -3.28 -13.44 2.52
CA GLN A 113 -3.20 -14.20 1.28
C GLN A 113 -1.95 -13.83 0.47
N VAL A 114 -1.71 -12.55 0.26
CA VAL A 114 -0.57 -12.13 -0.57
C VAL A 114 0.77 -12.36 0.12
N LEU A 115 0.81 -12.39 1.45
CA LEU A 115 2.03 -12.67 2.21
C LEU A 115 2.21 -14.16 2.52
N GLY A 116 1.28 -15.01 2.12
CA GLY A 116 1.38 -16.46 2.32
C GLY A 116 1.14 -16.91 3.75
N GLU A 117 0.28 -16.21 4.44
CA GLU A 117 0.03 -16.48 5.87
C GLU A 117 -1.39 -16.92 6.19
#